data_9aef70bdf9dd978e202fd4c03380018f
#
_entry.id   9aef70bdf9dd978e202fd4c03380018f
#
_cell.length_a   1.000
_cell.length_b   1.000
_cell.length_c   1.000
_cell.angle_alpha   90.00
_cell.angle_beta   90.00
_cell.angle_gamma   90.00
#
_symmetry.space_group_name_H-M   'P 1'
#
loop_
_entity.id
_entity.type
_entity.pdbx_description
1 polymer ?
#
loop_
_entity_poly.entity_id
_entity_poly.type
_entity_poly.pdbx_seq_one_letter_code
_entity_poly.pdbx_strand_id
1 'polypeptide(L)'
;MTIATLRPGQEVEGVFACTRKDRLMSRAGTPYLAVELRDRTGAVQGRAFRDADVLAGRFDRGDLVRVAGRVERFRDELQVELRAIGRA
;
A
#
# COMPACT_ATOMS: atom_id res chain seq x y z
N MET A 1 -9.79 -1.23 -12.69
CA MET A 1 -9.78 -0.82 -11.26
C MET A 1 -9.03 0.48 -11.11
N THR A 2 -9.63 1.45 -10.45
CA THR A 2 -8.99 2.73 -10.16
C THR A 2 -9.13 3.04 -8.68
N ILE A 3 -8.21 3.86 -8.17
CA ILE A 3 -8.22 4.22 -6.75
C ILE A 3 -9.53 4.88 -6.34
N ALA A 4 -10.09 5.74 -7.20
CA ALA A 4 -11.34 6.43 -6.89
C ALA A 4 -12.54 5.50 -6.71
N THR A 5 -12.47 4.27 -7.20
CA THR A 5 -13.57 3.30 -7.13
C THR A 5 -13.38 2.23 -6.06
N LEU A 6 -12.31 2.31 -5.27
CA LEU A 6 -12.05 1.32 -4.22
C LEU A 6 -13.09 1.39 -3.12
N ARG A 7 -13.47 0.24 -2.60
CA ARG A 7 -14.47 0.10 -1.53
C ARG A 7 -13.94 -0.80 -0.42
N PRO A 8 -14.37 -0.59 0.82
CA PRO A 8 -13.96 -1.45 1.93
C PRO A 8 -14.28 -2.91 1.64
N GLY A 9 -13.35 -3.79 1.96
CA GLY A 9 -13.49 -5.22 1.74
C GLY A 9 -13.10 -5.71 0.36
N GLN A 10 -12.86 -4.79 -0.57
CA GLN A 10 -12.49 -5.16 -1.93
C GLN A 10 -11.06 -5.68 -2.00
N GLU A 11 -10.85 -6.75 -2.78
CA GLU A 11 -9.50 -7.22 -3.11
C GLU A 11 -8.90 -6.30 -4.16
N VAL A 12 -7.64 -5.94 -3.97
CA VAL A 12 -6.90 -5.07 -4.88
C VAL A 12 -5.75 -5.86 -5.47
N GLU A 13 -5.64 -5.83 -6.79
CA GLU A 13 -4.50 -6.38 -7.49
C GLU A 13 -4.28 -5.51 -8.73
N GLY A 14 -3.14 -4.86 -8.80
CA GLY A 14 -2.89 -3.94 -9.92
C GLY A 14 -1.57 -3.20 -9.79
N VAL A 15 -1.35 -2.28 -10.72
CA VAL A 15 -0.14 -1.48 -10.81
C VAL A 15 -0.46 -0.02 -10.53
N PHE A 16 0.31 0.59 -9.64
CA PHE A 16 0.15 1.99 -9.25
C PHE A 16 1.51 2.66 -9.12
N ALA A 17 1.51 3.98 -9.12
CA ALA A 17 2.73 4.72 -8.82
C ALA A 17 2.92 4.78 -7.30
N CYS A 18 4.13 4.49 -6.83
CA CYS A 18 4.47 4.65 -5.42
C CYS A 18 5.10 6.01 -5.22
N THR A 19 4.37 6.95 -4.61
CA THR A 19 4.83 8.32 -4.44
C THR A 19 5.41 8.59 -3.06
N ARG A 20 5.18 7.70 -2.09
CA ARG A 20 5.79 7.78 -0.76
C ARG A 20 6.07 6.37 -0.27
N LYS A 21 7.16 6.24 0.49
CA LYS A 21 7.57 4.97 1.06
C LYS A 21 8.27 5.25 2.38
N ASP A 22 7.71 4.74 3.47
CA ASP A 22 8.25 4.92 4.80
C ASP A 22 8.24 3.59 5.55
N ARG A 23 9.25 3.40 6.40
CA ARG A 23 9.27 2.33 7.37
C ARG A 23 8.96 2.94 8.72
N LEU A 24 7.90 2.48 9.34
CA LEU A 24 7.39 3.04 10.57
C LEU A 24 7.30 1.96 11.64
N MET A 25 7.08 2.39 12.87
CA MET A 25 6.94 1.51 14.02
C MET A 25 5.56 1.73 14.62
N SER A 26 4.81 0.65 14.85
CA SER A 26 3.53 0.75 15.52
C SER A 26 3.72 1.01 17.02
N ARG A 27 2.63 1.34 17.72
CA ARG A 27 2.68 1.53 19.17
C ARG A 27 3.16 0.29 19.91
N ALA A 28 2.88 -0.88 19.37
CA ALA A 28 3.31 -2.15 19.95
C ALA A 28 4.77 -2.48 19.64
N GLY A 29 5.49 -1.60 18.92
CA GLY A 29 6.87 -1.85 18.55
C GLY A 29 7.03 -2.73 17.32
N THR A 30 5.98 -2.95 16.55
CA THR A 30 6.05 -3.76 15.33
C THR A 30 6.38 -2.88 14.14
N PRO A 31 7.47 -3.18 13.41
CA PRO A 31 7.77 -2.42 12.21
C PRO A 31 6.77 -2.71 11.10
N TYR A 32 6.44 -1.69 10.33
CA TYR A 32 5.58 -1.86 9.16
C TYR A 32 5.99 -0.92 8.04
N LEU A 33 5.59 -1.30 6.83
CA LEU A 33 5.85 -0.51 5.62
C LEU A 33 4.60 0.30 5.31
N ALA A 34 4.78 1.60 5.10
CA ALA A 34 3.70 2.50 4.70
C ALA A 34 4.06 3.12 3.35
N VAL A 35 3.10 3.11 2.43
CA VAL A 35 3.30 3.67 1.09
C VAL A 35 2.09 4.51 0.70
N GLU A 36 2.30 5.43 -0.23
CA GLU A 36 1.21 6.09 -0.92
C GLU A 36 1.17 5.54 -2.34
N LEU A 37 0.02 5.00 -2.73
CA LEU A 37 -0.22 4.50 -4.07
C LEU A 37 -1.08 5.51 -4.80
N ARG A 38 -0.74 5.79 -6.04
CA ARG A 38 -1.42 6.81 -6.83
C ARG A 38 -1.67 6.33 -8.25
N ASP A 39 -2.84 6.71 -8.77
CA ASP A 39 -3.13 6.64 -10.17
C ASP A 39 -3.73 7.98 -10.61
N ARG A 40 -4.23 8.09 -11.83
CA ARG A 40 -4.80 9.35 -12.33
C ARG A 40 -6.08 9.76 -11.60
N THR A 41 -6.72 8.84 -10.86
CA THR A 41 -8.00 9.11 -10.19
C THR A 41 -7.85 9.53 -8.74
N GLY A 42 -6.67 9.34 -8.13
CA GLY A 42 -6.44 9.71 -6.75
C GLY A 42 -5.30 8.97 -6.11
N ALA A 43 -5.29 8.97 -4.79
CA ALA A 43 -4.27 8.33 -3.99
C ALA A 43 -4.88 7.54 -2.85
N VAL A 44 -4.21 6.49 -2.41
CA VAL A 44 -4.63 5.69 -1.27
C VAL A 44 -3.38 5.25 -0.50
N GLN A 45 -3.51 5.15 0.82
CA GLN A 45 -2.45 4.65 1.68
C GLN A 45 -2.41 3.13 1.61
N GLY A 46 -1.20 2.57 1.58
CA GLY A 46 -1.00 1.13 1.71
C GLY A 46 -0.13 0.84 2.91
N ARG A 47 -0.41 -0.25 3.61
CA ARG A 47 0.38 -0.68 4.76
C ARG A 47 0.63 -2.17 4.71
N ALA A 48 1.84 -2.57 5.06
CA ALA A 48 2.22 -3.99 5.14
C ALA A 48 2.82 -4.24 6.52
N PHE A 49 2.17 -5.09 7.31
CA PHE A 49 2.63 -5.45 8.65
C PHE A 49 3.43 -6.75 8.67
N ARG A 50 3.30 -7.57 7.62
CA ARG A 50 4.08 -8.79 7.48
C ARG A 50 5.18 -8.57 6.46
N ASP A 51 6.35 -9.12 6.75
CA ASP A 51 7.47 -9.10 5.82
C ASP A 51 7.86 -7.69 5.37
N ALA A 52 7.64 -6.69 6.24
CA ALA A 52 7.85 -5.29 5.90
C ALA A 52 9.26 -5.04 5.32
N ASP A 53 10.29 -5.64 5.93
CA ASP A 53 11.67 -5.47 5.47
C ASP A 53 11.90 -6.10 4.10
N VAL A 54 11.35 -7.28 3.89
CA VAL A 54 11.48 -7.99 2.61
C VAL A 54 10.79 -7.20 1.52
N LEU A 55 9.56 -6.77 1.78
CA LEU A 55 8.79 -6.00 0.80
C LEU A 55 9.43 -4.65 0.51
N ALA A 56 9.95 -3.97 1.51
CA ALA A 56 10.60 -2.68 1.34
C ALA A 56 11.83 -2.78 0.41
N GLY A 57 12.47 -3.92 0.36
CA GLY A 57 13.63 -4.13 -0.52
C GLY A 57 13.29 -4.39 -1.98
N ARG A 58 12.00 -4.54 -2.31
CA ARG A 58 11.59 -4.94 -3.67
C ARG A 58 11.30 -3.78 -4.60
N PHE A 59 11.24 -2.57 -4.09
CA PHE A 59 10.90 -1.38 -4.89
C PHE A 59 11.42 -0.13 -4.21
N ASP A 60 11.38 0.99 -4.94
CA ASP A 60 11.77 2.30 -4.42
C ASP A 60 10.66 3.32 -4.63
N ARG A 61 10.70 4.39 -3.85
CA ARG A 61 9.83 5.53 -4.07
C ARG A 61 10.04 6.04 -5.50
N GLY A 62 8.95 6.30 -6.19
CA GLY A 62 8.98 6.74 -7.58
C GLY A 62 8.77 5.61 -8.58
N ASP A 63 8.81 4.36 -8.13
CA ASP A 63 8.59 3.23 -9.01
C ASP A 63 7.10 3.01 -9.30
N LEU A 64 6.82 2.39 -10.43
CA LEU A 64 5.55 1.71 -10.62
C LEU A 64 5.63 0.39 -9.87
N VAL A 65 4.61 0.10 -9.09
CA VAL A 65 4.59 -1.09 -8.24
C VAL A 65 3.36 -1.92 -8.52
N ARG A 66 3.54 -3.24 -8.50
CA ARG A 66 2.43 -4.19 -8.54
C ARG A 66 2.10 -4.55 -7.10
N VAL A 67 0.82 -4.40 -6.76
CA VAL A 67 0.37 -4.65 -5.39
C VAL A 67 -0.73 -5.69 -5.37
N ALA A 68 -0.82 -6.40 -4.25
CA ALA A 68 -1.94 -7.26 -3.93
C ALA A 68 -2.30 -7.03 -2.48
N GLY A 69 -3.59 -6.86 -2.21
CA GLY A 69 -4.05 -6.59 -0.87
C GLY A 69 -5.56 -6.45 -0.79
N ARG A 70 -6.01 -5.88 0.30
CA ARG A 70 -7.42 -5.70 0.57
C ARG A 70 -7.69 -4.30 1.08
N VAL A 71 -8.77 -3.70 0.60
CA VAL A 71 -9.18 -2.36 1.06
C VAL A 71 -9.83 -2.47 2.43
N GLU A 72 -9.33 -1.69 3.37
CA GLU A 72 -9.85 -1.59 4.73
C GLU A 72 -10.25 -0.15 5.01
N ARG A 73 -11.22 0.05 5.89
CA ARG A 73 -11.54 1.37 6.41
C ARG A 73 -10.81 1.56 7.73
N PHE A 74 -10.09 2.67 7.84
CA PHE A 74 -9.38 3.02 9.07
C PHE A 74 -9.57 4.51 9.34
N ARG A 75 -10.23 4.86 10.46
CA ARG A 75 -10.49 6.25 10.86
C ARG A 75 -11.13 7.07 9.73
N ASP A 76 -12.19 6.53 9.15
CA ASP A 76 -12.96 7.14 8.06
C ASP A 76 -12.20 7.31 6.75
N GLU A 77 -11.01 6.75 6.64
CA GLU A 77 -10.26 6.73 5.40
C GLU A 77 -10.08 5.31 4.91
N LEU A 78 -9.93 5.16 3.61
CA LEU A 78 -9.61 3.86 3.03
C LEU A 78 -8.10 3.68 3.03
N GLN A 79 -7.66 2.45 3.26
CA GLN A 79 -6.28 2.06 3.10
C GLN A 79 -6.23 0.64 2.54
N VAL A 80 -5.13 0.29 1.91
CA VAL A 80 -4.91 -1.06 1.39
C VAL A 80 -4.01 -1.80 2.38
N GLU A 81 -4.51 -2.90 2.91
CA GLU A 81 -3.68 -3.82 3.68
C GLU A 81 -2.94 -4.69 2.66
N LEU A 82 -1.66 -4.43 2.50
CA LEU A 82 -0.84 -5.07 1.48
C LEU A 82 -0.41 -6.46 1.91
N ARG A 83 -0.59 -7.43 1.04
CA ARG A 83 -0.01 -8.77 1.18
C ARG A 83 1.25 -8.89 0.35
N ALA A 84 1.34 -8.14 -0.74
CA ALA A 84 2.50 -8.13 -1.60
C ALA A 84 2.64 -6.78 -2.27
N ILE A 85 3.87 -6.36 -2.48
CA ILE A 85 4.22 -5.18 -3.26
C ILE A 85 5.62 -5.38 -3.82
N GLY A 86 5.80 -5.01 -5.08
CA GLY A 86 7.09 -5.08 -5.71
C GLY A 86 7.12 -4.25 -6.98
N ARG A 87 8.30 -4.04 -7.53
CA ARG A 87 8.44 -3.28 -8.78
C ARG A 87 7.70 -3.98 -9.90
N ALA A 88 6.93 -3.20 -10.62
CA ALA A 88 6.18 -3.70 -11.77
C ALA A 88 7.08 -3.96 -12.98
#